data_5a596f9a81df63e9c7229c2ace48701f
#
_entry.id   5a596f9a81df63e9c7229c2ace48701f
#
_cell.length_a   1.000
_cell.length_b   1.000
_cell.length_c   1.000
_cell.angle_alpha   90.00
_cell.angle_beta   90.00
_cell.angle_gamma   90.00
#
_symmetry.space_group_name_H-M   'P 1'
#
loop_
_entity.id
_entity.type
_entity.pdbx_description
1 polymer ?
#
loop_
_entity_poly.entity_id
_entity_poly.type
_entity_poly.pdbx_seq_one_letter_code
_entity_poly.pdbx_strand_id
1 'polypeptide(L)'
;DKGIGGFRMDVIDMIGKIPDQLIDTNGPRLHDYIKEMNQASFGKHDLLTVGETWGATPEIAKQYSNPDNQELSMVFQFEHIGLQHKPDSPKWEYEKELDVSALKVIFNKWQTELELGQGWNSLFWNNHDLPRILSMWGDTGVYREKSAKALAILLHLMRGTPYIYQGEEIGMTNYPFRTLEELNDIESLNYAKEALEKGASLERVMDQIRQVGRDNARTPMQWDASKNAGFSTSDKTWLPVNPNYMDINVESALANPESIFYTYQKLVELRKTQDWLVDADFELLETTDKVFAYIRKTKDSSYLVVVNLSDQEQDFCYDFERAEVV
;
A
#
# COMPACT_ATOMS: atom_id res chain seq x y z
N ASP A 1 -8.44 -25.62 13.58
CA ASP A 1 -7.73 -26.79 14.16
C ASP A 1 -6.21 -26.77 13.91
N LYS A 2 -5.68 -25.83 13.11
CA LYS A 2 -4.25 -25.70 12.80
C LYS A 2 -3.57 -24.55 13.56
N GLY A 3 -4.26 -23.83 14.45
CA GLY A 3 -3.74 -22.69 15.17
C GLY A 3 -3.51 -21.45 14.28
N ILE A 4 -4.28 -21.32 13.20
CA ILE A 4 -4.22 -20.15 12.29
C ILE A 4 -4.88 -18.96 12.98
N GLY A 5 -4.22 -17.78 12.96
CA GLY A 5 -4.72 -16.55 13.57
C GLY A 5 -5.62 -15.70 12.67
N GLY A 6 -5.77 -16.06 11.39
CA GLY A 6 -6.60 -15.32 10.45
C GLY A 6 -6.42 -15.72 9.00
N PHE A 7 -7.09 -15.01 8.10
CA PHE A 7 -7.08 -15.26 6.66
C PHE A 7 -7.00 -13.95 5.86
N ARG A 8 -6.18 -13.93 4.85
CA ARG A 8 -6.27 -12.99 3.73
C ARG A 8 -6.95 -13.73 2.58
N MET A 9 -8.01 -13.13 2.04
CA MET A 9 -8.84 -13.72 1.00
C MET A 9 -8.59 -12.99 -0.32
N ASP A 10 -8.04 -13.74 -1.27
CA ASP A 10 -7.67 -13.28 -2.59
C ASP A 10 -8.90 -12.95 -3.42
N VAL A 11 -8.94 -11.77 -4.04
CA VAL A 11 -10.03 -11.27 -4.91
C VAL A 11 -11.43 -11.68 -4.45
N ILE A 12 -11.70 -11.51 -3.15
CA ILE A 12 -12.92 -12.02 -2.51
C ILE A 12 -14.20 -11.40 -3.09
N ASP A 13 -14.12 -10.20 -3.65
CA ASP A 13 -15.21 -9.51 -4.33
C ASP A 13 -15.67 -10.20 -5.63
N MET A 14 -14.90 -11.14 -6.15
CA MET A 14 -15.23 -11.90 -7.37
C MET A 14 -16.00 -13.20 -7.11
N ILE A 15 -16.17 -13.67 -5.88
CA ILE A 15 -16.86 -14.94 -5.63
C ILE A 15 -18.36 -14.93 -5.97
N GLY A 16 -18.95 -13.73 -6.03
CA GLY A 16 -20.35 -13.53 -6.42
C GLY A 16 -20.56 -13.17 -7.89
N LYS A 17 -19.53 -13.28 -8.75
CA LYS A 17 -19.60 -12.89 -10.16
C LYS A 17 -20.67 -13.64 -10.95
N ILE A 18 -21.24 -12.95 -11.95
CA ILE A 18 -22.23 -13.51 -12.90
C ILE A 18 -21.71 -13.27 -14.32
N PRO A 19 -20.94 -14.22 -14.91
CA PRO A 19 -20.28 -14.02 -16.19
C PRO A 19 -21.23 -13.67 -17.33
N ASP A 20 -22.41 -14.31 -17.40
CA ASP A 20 -23.40 -14.06 -18.44
C ASP A 20 -24.01 -12.64 -18.41
N GLN A 21 -23.85 -11.93 -17.29
CA GLN A 21 -24.29 -10.55 -17.09
C GLN A 21 -23.11 -9.56 -17.07
N LEU A 22 -21.88 -10.03 -17.32
CA LEU A 22 -20.65 -9.25 -17.24
C LEU A 22 -20.47 -8.57 -15.85
N ILE A 23 -20.93 -9.24 -14.79
CA ILE A 23 -20.71 -8.80 -13.42
C ILE A 23 -19.50 -9.56 -12.88
N ASP A 24 -18.37 -8.88 -12.80
CA ASP A 24 -17.08 -9.44 -12.39
C ASP A 24 -16.85 -9.35 -10.89
N THR A 25 -17.25 -8.23 -10.26
CA THR A 25 -17.09 -7.95 -8.83
C THR A 25 -18.42 -7.52 -8.22
N ASN A 26 -18.52 -7.59 -6.90
CA ASN A 26 -19.67 -7.12 -6.14
C ASN A 26 -21.02 -7.69 -6.63
N GLY A 27 -21.02 -8.96 -7.05
CA GLY A 27 -22.25 -9.63 -7.49
C GLY A 27 -23.30 -9.72 -6.37
N PRO A 28 -24.60 -9.84 -6.72
CA PRO A 28 -25.72 -9.66 -5.78
C PRO A 28 -25.78 -10.67 -4.64
N ARG A 29 -25.09 -11.79 -4.74
CA ARG A 29 -25.02 -12.82 -3.69
C ARG A 29 -23.67 -12.86 -2.95
N LEU A 30 -22.77 -11.93 -3.22
CA LEU A 30 -21.45 -11.90 -2.65
C LEU A 30 -21.47 -11.92 -1.11
N HIS A 31 -22.20 -11.01 -0.51
CA HIS A 31 -22.30 -10.88 0.94
C HIS A 31 -23.02 -12.09 1.59
N ASP A 32 -23.97 -12.73 0.90
CA ASP A 32 -24.57 -13.99 1.36
C ASP A 32 -23.51 -15.10 1.50
N TYR A 33 -22.63 -15.24 0.49
CA TYR A 33 -21.58 -16.26 0.50
C TYR A 33 -20.53 -15.99 1.60
N ILE A 34 -20.16 -14.72 1.83
CA ILE A 34 -19.20 -14.39 2.88
C ILE A 34 -19.79 -14.64 4.26
N LYS A 35 -21.07 -14.30 4.50
CA LYS A 35 -21.77 -14.61 5.75
C LYS A 35 -21.86 -16.10 5.99
N GLU A 36 -22.21 -16.88 4.97
CA GLU A 36 -22.24 -18.35 5.04
C GLU A 36 -20.85 -18.89 5.42
N MET A 37 -19.80 -18.40 4.79
CA MET A 37 -18.41 -18.79 5.06
C MET A 37 -17.99 -18.41 6.48
N ASN A 38 -18.32 -17.21 6.95
CA ASN A 38 -18.10 -16.78 8.33
C ASN A 38 -18.77 -17.71 9.32
N GLN A 39 -20.08 -17.93 9.18
CA GLN A 39 -20.86 -18.78 10.08
C GLN A 39 -20.40 -20.25 10.10
N ALA A 40 -19.98 -20.75 8.92
CA ALA A 40 -19.55 -22.15 8.79
C ALA A 40 -18.14 -22.38 9.35
N SER A 41 -17.26 -21.36 9.36
CA SER A 41 -15.84 -21.54 9.66
C SER A 41 -15.29 -20.50 10.65
N PHE A 42 -14.74 -19.40 10.16
CA PHE A 42 -13.88 -18.49 10.94
C PHE A 42 -14.64 -17.62 11.94
N GLY A 43 -15.92 -17.32 11.74
CA GLY A 43 -16.73 -16.54 12.68
C GLY A 43 -16.98 -17.19 14.05
N LYS A 44 -16.59 -18.47 14.22
CA LYS A 44 -16.65 -19.18 15.50
C LYS A 44 -15.40 -18.98 16.36
N HIS A 45 -14.42 -18.26 15.86
CA HIS A 45 -13.11 -18.06 16.46
C HIS A 45 -12.75 -16.57 16.43
N ASP A 46 -11.89 -16.14 17.34
CA ASP A 46 -11.30 -14.81 17.31
C ASP A 46 -10.16 -14.79 16.28
N LEU A 47 -10.50 -14.53 15.01
CA LEU A 47 -9.59 -14.54 13.88
C LEU A 47 -9.64 -13.21 13.14
N LEU A 48 -8.47 -12.73 12.72
CA LEU A 48 -8.36 -11.59 11.82
C LEU A 48 -8.65 -12.04 10.39
N THR A 49 -9.59 -11.36 9.72
CA THR A 49 -9.88 -11.62 8.30
C THR A 49 -9.78 -10.35 7.47
N VAL A 50 -9.08 -10.45 6.33
CA VAL A 50 -8.95 -9.32 5.41
C VAL A 50 -9.23 -9.78 3.98
N GLY A 51 -10.09 -9.06 3.29
CA GLY A 51 -10.44 -9.31 1.89
C GLY A 51 -9.68 -8.40 0.94
N GLU A 52 -9.22 -8.92 -0.19
CA GLU A 52 -8.79 -8.12 -1.31
C GLU A 52 -9.98 -7.77 -2.17
N THR A 53 -10.25 -6.46 -2.35
CA THR A 53 -11.42 -5.98 -3.08
C THR A 53 -11.06 -4.81 -3.99
N TRP A 54 -11.05 -5.06 -5.29
CA TRP A 54 -10.74 -4.04 -6.30
C TRP A 54 -11.90 -3.09 -6.56
N GLY A 55 -13.12 -3.57 -6.37
CA GLY A 55 -14.34 -2.82 -6.64
C GLY A 55 -15.00 -2.20 -5.39
N ALA A 56 -14.31 -2.14 -4.25
CA ALA A 56 -14.90 -1.61 -3.02
C ALA A 56 -15.04 -0.08 -3.07
N THR A 57 -16.23 0.40 -2.68
CA THR A 57 -16.48 1.77 -2.22
C THR A 57 -16.59 1.76 -0.70
N PRO A 58 -16.58 2.93 -0.02
CA PRO A 58 -16.79 2.97 1.43
C PRO A 58 -18.09 2.28 1.87
N GLU A 59 -19.19 2.43 1.12
CA GLU A 59 -20.47 1.76 1.43
C GLU A 59 -20.36 0.24 1.33
N ILE A 60 -19.67 -0.27 0.30
CA ILE A 60 -19.44 -1.69 0.13
C ILE A 60 -18.48 -2.20 1.21
N ALA A 61 -17.43 -1.45 1.51
CA ALA A 61 -16.48 -1.79 2.58
C ALA A 61 -17.14 -1.87 3.96
N LYS A 62 -18.14 -1.02 4.25
CA LYS A 62 -18.98 -1.15 5.46
C LYS A 62 -19.73 -2.47 5.51
N GLN A 63 -20.21 -2.99 4.39
CA GLN A 63 -20.89 -4.27 4.38
C GLN A 63 -19.96 -5.40 4.81
N TYR A 64 -18.71 -5.41 4.32
CA TYR A 64 -17.72 -6.39 4.71
C TYR A 64 -17.26 -6.28 6.16
N SER A 65 -17.00 -5.04 6.62
CA SER A 65 -16.23 -4.79 7.85
C SER A 65 -17.04 -4.25 9.02
N ASN A 66 -18.36 -4.05 8.86
CA ASN A 66 -19.21 -3.77 9.99
C ASN A 66 -19.35 -5.02 10.87
N PRO A 67 -18.99 -4.97 12.16
CA PRO A 67 -19.06 -6.12 13.07
C PRO A 67 -20.43 -6.80 13.12
N ASP A 68 -21.53 -6.04 12.98
CA ASP A 68 -22.90 -6.57 13.00
C ASP A 68 -23.24 -7.43 11.78
N ASN A 69 -22.52 -7.27 10.68
CA ASN A 69 -22.75 -8.01 9.45
C ASN A 69 -22.17 -9.42 9.47
N GLN A 70 -21.24 -9.72 10.37
CA GLN A 70 -20.61 -11.04 10.49
C GLN A 70 -19.96 -11.53 9.18
N GLU A 71 -19.17 -10.68 8.57
CA GLU A 71 -18.43 -10.99 7.35
C GLU A 71 -16.91 -11.00 7.60
N LEU A 72 -16.20 -9.95 7.33
CA LEU A 72 -14.73 -9.83 7.48
C LEU A 72 -14.37 -8.77 8.52
N SER A 73 -13.13 -8.80 8.99
CA SER A 73 -12.64 -7.74 9.88
C SER A 73 -12.37 -6.44 9.12
N MET A 74 -11.89 -6.53 7.87
CA MET A 74 -11.57 -5.39 7.02
C MET A 74 -11.36 -5.83 5.57
N VAL A 75 -11.22 -4.86 4.66
CA VAL A 75 -10.88 -5.10 3.26
C VAL A 75 -9.78 -4.14 2.79
N PHE A 76 -8.97 -4.59 1.83
CA PHE A 76 -8.11 -3.72 1.04
C PHE A 76 -8.90 -3.06 -0.07
N GLN A 77 -8.84 -1.75 -0.15
CA GLN A 77 -9.33 -0.94 -1.26
C GLN A 77 -8.16 -0.46 -2.13
N PHE A 78 -8.37 -0.29 -3.42
CA PHE A 78 -7.31 0.03 -4.38
C PHE A 78 -7.50 1.38 -5.07
N GLU A 79 -8.43 2.21 -4.63
CA GLU A 79 -8.75 3.46 -5.30
C GLU A 79 -7.53 4.40 -5.40
N HIS A 80 -6.75 4.50 -4.33
CA HIS A 80 -5.52 5.30 -4.34
C HIS A 80 -4.45 4.72 -5.30
N ILE A 81 -4.42 3.39 -5.49
CA ILE A 81 -3.51 2.75 -6.44
C ILE A 81 -3.87 3.11 -7.89
N GLY A 82 -5.15 3.38 -8.16
CA GLY A 82 -5.60 3.87 -9.47
C GLY A 82 -4.87 5.14 -9.93
N LEU A 83 -4.36 5.96 -9.00
CA LEU A 83 -3.57 7.15 -9.32
C LEU A 83 -2.18 6.84 -9.93
N GLN A 84 -1.73 5.58 -9.89
CA GLN A 84 -0.50 5.15 -10.56
C GLN A 84 -0.66 4.96 -12.07
N HIS A 85 -1.88 5.06 -12.57
CA HIS A 85 -2.23 4.85 -13.97
C HIS A 85 -2.90 6.08 -14.55
N LYS A 86 -2.73 6.28 -15.86
CA LYS A 86 -3.47 7.32 -16.57
C LYS A 86 -4.97 6.99 -16.53
N PRO A 87 -5.83 8.00 -16.37
CA PRO A 87 -7.28 7.80 -16.36
C PRO A 87 -7.75 6.99 -17.57
N ASP A 88 -8.67 6.05 -17.34
CA ASP A 88 -9.29 5.21 -18.37
C ASP A 88 -8.29 4.41 -19.25
N SER A 89 -7.09 4.16 -18.72
CA SER A 89 -6.03 3.44 -19.43
C SER A 89 -5.67 2.13 -18.74
N PRO A 90 -5.11 1.15 -19.48
CA PRO A 90 -4.54 -0.06 -18.89
C PRO A 90 -3.42 0.28 -17.89
N LYS A 91 -3.19 -0.59 -16.91
CA LYS A 91 -2.15 -0.37 -15.88
C LYS A 91 -0.75 -0.07 -16.43
N TRP A 92 -0.44 -0.50 -17.66
CA TRP A 92 0.83 -0.25 -18.33
C TRP A 92 1.03 1.18 -18.81
N GLU A 93 -0.05 1.98 -18.89
CA GLU A 93 0.00 3.42 -19.15
C GLU A 93 0.07 4.13 -17.79
N TYR A 94 1.26 4.09 -17.17
CA TYR A 94 1.48 4.61 -15.84
C TYR A 94 1.58 6.15 -15.80
N GLU A 95 1.34 6.70 -14.59
CA GLU A 95 1.54 8.11 -14.28
C GLU A 95 2.73 8.25 -13.30
N LYS A 96 3.68 9.13 -13.65
CA LYS A 96 4.88 9.35 -12.83
C LYS A 96 4.67 10.33 -11.69
N GLU A 97 3.81 11.33 -11.92
CA GLU A 97 3.57 12.37 -10.93
C GLU A 97 2.40 11.99 -10.06
N LEU A 98 2.60 12.02 -8.75
CA LEU A 98 1.51 11.83 -7.80
C LEU A 98 0.57 13.02 -7.84
N ASP A 99 -0.69 12.80 -8.18
CA ASP A 99 -1.76 13.77 -7.96
C ASP A 99 -2.12 13.81 -6.46
N VAL A 100 -1.44 14.71 -5.74
CA VAL A 100 -1.65 14.89 -4.30
C VAL A 100 -3.06 15.36 -3.99
N SER A 101 -3.67 16.15 -4.87
CA SER A 101 -5.04 16.63 -4.68
C SER A 101 -6.05 15.49 -4.79
N ALA A 102 -5.91 14.63 -5.78
CA ALA A 102 -6.72 13.42 -5.92
C ALA A 102 -6.49 12.45 -4.74
N LEU A 103 -5.24 12.27 -4.31
CA LEU A 103 -4.91 11.44 -3.15
C LEU A 103 -5.60 11.94 -1.87
N LYS A 104 -5.63 13.26 -1.64
CA LYS A 104 -6.36 13.88 -0.52
C LYS A 104 -7.84 13.57 -0.56
N VAL A 105 -8.47 13.69 -1.72
CA VAL A 105 -9.91 13.39 -1.90
C VAL A 105 -10.19 11.94 -1.55
N ILE A 106 -9.38 11.00 -2.07
CA ILE A 106 -9.54 9.57 -1.81
C ILE A 106 -9.39 9.26 -0.32
N PHE A 107 -8.29 9.68 0.30
CA PHE A 107 -8.09 9.37 1.72
C PHE A 107 -9.08 10.08 2.61
N ASN A 108 -9.47 11.32 2.31
CA ASN A 108 -10.53 11.99 3.07
C ASN A 108 -11.82 11.19 3.03
N LYS A 109 -12.26 10.77 1.85
CA LYS A 109 -13.46 9.93 1.67
C LYS A 109 -13.37 8.66 2.51
N TRP A 110 -12.29 7.88 2.38
CA TRP A 110 -12.12 6.61 3.08
C TRP A 110 -11.96 6.79 4.61
N GLN A 111 -11.36 7.87 5.07
CA GLN A 111 -11.21 8.16 6.50
C GLN A 111 -12.48 8.67 7.16
N THR A 112 -13.33 9.41 6.42
CA THR A 112 -14.56 10.01 6.96
C THR A 112 -15.79 9.14 6.77
N GLU A 113 -15.90 8.44 5.64
CA GLU A 113 -17.08 7.61 5.36
C GLU A 113 -17.03 6.23 6.03
N LEU A 114 -15.86 5.65 6.30
CA LEU A 114 -15.72 4.49 7.19
C LEU A 114 -15.61 4.95 8.65
N GLU A 115 -16.73 5.39 9.23
CA GLU A 115 -16.78 5.83 10.61
C GLU A 115 -16.43 4.71 11.61
N LEU A 116 -15.95 5.13 12.78
CA LEU A 116 -15.64 4.20 13.87
C LEU A 116 -16.88 3.35 14.25
N GLY A 117 -16.68 2.04 14.30
CA GLY A 117 -17.76 1.08 14.61
C GLY A 117 -18.66 0.71 13.44
N GLN A 118 -18.53 1.37 12.26
CA GLN A 118 -19.28 1.01 11.05
C GLN A 118 -18.43 0.30 10.00
N GLY A 119 -17.12 0.38 10.11
CA GLY A 119 -16.19 -0.25 9.20
C GLY A 119 -14.74 0.00 9.63
N TRP A 120 -13.80 -0.66 8.98
CA TRP A 120 -12.38 -0.56 9.30
C TRP A 120 -11.50 -0.57 8.06
N ASN A 121 -10.59 0.41 7.95
CA ASN A 121 -9.66 0.54 6.84
C ASN A 121 -8.46 -0.40 6.96
N SER A 122 -8.04 -0.99 5.85
CA SER A 122 -6.68 -1.51 5.66
C SER A 122 -5.84 -0.45 4.97
N LEU A 123 -4.71 -0.09 5.56
CA LEU A 123 -3.82 0.96 5.09
C LEU A 123 -2.57 0.33 4.49
N PHE A 124 -2.24 0.61 3.23
CA PHE A 124 -1.06 0.04 2.57
C PHE A 124 -0.61 0.93 1.42
N TRP A 125 0.68 0.87 1.11
CA TRP A 125 1.27 1.43 -0.10
C TRP A 125 1.66 0.36 -1.10
N ASN A 126 2.14 -0.78 -0.62
CA ASN A 126 2.68 -1.87 -1.41
C ASN A 126 2.02 -3.20 -1.09
N ASN A 127 2.11 -4.12 -2.05
CA ASN A 127 1.89 -5.54 -1.86
C ASN A 127 2.71 -6.32 -2.91
N HIS A 128 2.53 -7.64 -2.96
CA HIS A 128 3.23 -8.53 -3.90
C HIS A 128 2.81 -8.39 -5.38
N ASP A 129 1.78 -7.60 -5.67
CA ASP A 129 1.23 -7.37 -7.01
C ASP A 129 1.40 -5.91 -7.50
N LEU A 130 2.06 -5.07 -6.71
CA LEU A 130 2.28 -3.65 -7.01
C LEU A 130 3.78 -3.34 -7.10
N PRO A 131 4.18 -2.34 -7.89
CA PRO A 131 5.55 -1.85 -7.87
C PRO A 131 5.90 -1.25 -6.51
N ARG A 132 7.19 -1.06 -6.24
CA ARG A 132 7.65 -0.39 -5.02
C ARG A 132 7.18 1.06 -5.00
N ILE A 133 6.43 1.44 -3.95
CA ILE A 133 5.84 2.79 -3.85
C ILE A 133 6.89 3.91 -3.93
N LEU A 134 8.07 3.67 -3.37
CA LEU A 134 9.16 4.63 -3.39
C LEU A 134 9.62 4.96 -4.82
N SER A 135 9.56 3.98 -5.73
CA SER A 135 9.85 4.17 -7.16
C SER A 135 8.69 4.79 -7.94
N MET A 136 7.48 4.71 -7.42
CA MET A 136 6.30 5.32 -8.04
C MET A 136 6.11 6.77 -7.63
N TRP A 137 6.08 7.05 -6.33
CA TRP A 137 5.69 8.34 -5.76
C TRP A 137 6.74 8.99 -4.87
N GLY A 138 7.81 8.27 -4.54
CA GLY A 138 8.93 8.80 -3.78
C GLY A 138 10.07 9.24 -4.68
N ASP A 139 11.17 9.63 -4.06
CA ASP A 139 12.45 9.87 -4.70
C ASP A 139 13.37 8.67 -4.45
N THR A 140 14.02 8.16 -5.48
CA THR A 140 14.97 7.04 -5.35
C THR A 140 16.44 7.53 -5.30
N GLY A 141 16.67 8.83 -5.35
CA GLY A 141 17.96 9.51 -5.30
C GLY A 141 18.25 10.13 -3.94
N VAL A 142 18.57 11.42 -3.95
CA VAL A 142 19.05 12.16 -2.76
C VAL A 142 18.01 12.30 -1.66
N TYR A 143 16.72 12.27 -1.99
CA TYR A 143 15.63 12.37 -1.02
C TYR A 143 14.99 11.00 -0.69
N ARG A 144 15.62 9.87 -1.08
CA ARG A 144 15.08 8.52 -0.88
C ARG A 144 14.57 8.29 0.55
N GLU A 145 15.40 8.55 1.54
CA GLU A 145 15.02 8.34 2.94
C GLU A 145 13.93 9.30 3.40
N LYS A 146 14.01 10.56 3.00
CA LYS A 146 13.02 11.57 3.39
C LYS A 146 11.66 11.25 2.79
N SER A 147 11.60 10.91 1.50
CA SER A 147 10.33 10.58 0.83
C SER A 147 9.73 9.27 1.35
N ALA A 148 10.56 8.25 1.65
CA ALA A 148 10.07 7.01 2.28
C ALA A 148 9.47 7.26 3.66
N LYS A 149 10.12 8.08 4.50
CA LYS A 149 9.60 8.48 5.81
C LYS A 149 8.33 9.30 5.70
N ALA A 150 8.27 10.21 4.73
CA ALA A 150 7.08 11.02 4.45
C ALA A 150 5.88 10.13 4.11
N LEU A 151 6.04 9.16 3.21
CA LEU A 151 4.99 8.19 2.86
C LEU A 151 4.58 7.33 4.06
N ALA A 152 5.55 6.86 4.87
CA ALA A 152 5.26 6.09 6.07
C ALA A 152 4.43 6.88 7.09
N ILE A 153 4.85 8.11 7.41
CA ILE A 153 4.16 8.99 8.36
C ILE A 153 2.74 9.30 7.88
N LEU A 154 2.60 9.66 6.59
CA LEU A 154 1.31 9.98 6.00
C LEU A 154 0.28 8.87 6.23
N LEU A 155 0.65 7.62 5.97
CA LEU A 155 -0.26 6.49 6.02
C LEU A 155 -0.49 5.96 7.44
N HIS A 156 0.60 5.78 8.19
CA HIS A 156 0.55 5.06 9.48
C HIS A 156 -0.14 5.83 10.60
N LEU A 157 -0.33 7.13 10.45
CA LEU A 157 -1.06 7.95 11.42
C LEU A 157 -2.55 8.13 11.09
N MET A 158 -3.03 7.52 10.00
CA MET A 158 -4.46 7.42 9.66
C MET A 158 -5.15 6.34 10.50
N ARG A 159 -6.51 6.40 10.56
CA ARG A 159 -7.33 5.35 11.17
C ARG A 159 -7.42 4.13 10.26
N GLY A 160 -7.08 2.96 10.80
CA GLY A 160 -7.07 1.70 10.09
C GLY A 160 -5.90 0.81 10.52
N THR A 161 -5.81 -0.38 9.98
CA THR A 161 -4.69 -1.29 10.20
C THR A 161 -3.64 -1.10 9.11
N PRO A 162 -2.42 -0.63 9.43
CA PRO A 162 -1.36 -0.51 8.44
C PRO A 162 -0.73 -1.88 8.13
N TYR A 163 -0.47 -2.08 6.85
CA TYR A 163 0.22 -3.25 6.32
C TYR A 163 1.55 -2.80 5.72
N ILE A 164 2.64 -3.26 6.29
CA ILE A 164 4.01 -2.96 5.84
C ILE A 164 4.45 -4.10 4.93
N TYR A 165 4.67 -3.80 3.65
CA TYR A 165 5.21 -4.79 2.74
C TYR A 165 6.73 -4.90 2.92
N GLN A 166 7.25 -6.13 2.94
CA GLN A 166 8.69 -6.40 3.15
C GLN A 166 9.58 -5.56 2.21
N GLY A 167 10.58 -4.90 2.78
CA GLY A 167 11.51 -4.01 2.08
C GLY A 167 11.06 -2.55 2.04
N GLU A 168 9.81 -2.24 2.36
CA GLU A 168 9.32 -0.86 2.49
C GLU A 168 10.04 -0.15 3.65
N GLU A 169 10.24 -0.85 4.75
CA GLU A 169 10.92 -0.38 5.96
C GLU A 169 12.41 -0.07 5.80
N ILE A 170 13.02 -0.49 4.70
CA ILE A 170 14.40 -0.13 4.36
C ILE A 170 14.48 0.69 3.06
N GLY A 171 13.34 0.99 2.45
CA GLY A 171 13.26 1.78 1.23
C GLY A 171 13.76 1.06 -0.01
N MET A 172 13.40 -0.21 -0.19
CA MET A 172 13.66 -0.93 -1.43
C MET A 172 12.96 -0.28 -2.61
N THR A 173 13.59 -0.33 -3.78
CA THR A 173 13.14 0.28 -5.02
C THR A 173 12.83 -0.77 -6.09
N ASN A 174 12.19 -0.36 -7.19
CA ASN A 174 12.02 -1.19 -8.37
C ASN A 174 13.36 -1.69 -8.90
N TYR A 175 13.33 -2.88 -9.52
CA TYR A 175 14.50 -3.49 -10.16
C TYR A 175 14.67 -2.97 -11.60
N PRO A 176 15.89 -2.65 -12.05
CA PRO A 176 16.16 -2.16 -13.41
C PRO A 176 16.23 -3.30 -14.42
N PHE A 177 15.13 -4.06 -14.64
CA PHE A 177 15.06 -5.14 -15.62
C PHE A 177 15.59 -4.71 -16.99
N ARG A 178 16.47 -5.52 -17.58
CA ARG A 178 17.14 -5.24 -18.85
C ARG A 178 16.56 -6.03 -20.00
N THR A 179 16.13 -7.27 -19.72
CA THR A 179 15.62 -8.18 -20.73
C THR A 179 14.36 -8.91 -20.22
N LEU A 180 13.59 -9.47 -21.15
CA LEU A 180 12.39 -10.25 -20.80
C LEU A 180 12.72 -11.56 -20.09
N GLU A 181 13.93 -12.10 -20.27
CA GLU A 181 14.40 -13.34 -19.63
C GLU A 181 14.66 -13.17 -18.13
N GLU A 182 14.81 -11.94 -17.66
CA GLU A 182 14.93 -11.63 -16.22
C GLU A 182 13.58 -11.66 -15.50
N LEU A 183 12.47 -11.65 -16.23
CA LEU A 183 11.11 -11.64 -15.70
C LEU A 183 10.59 -13.05 -15.42
N ASN A 184 9.73 -13.15 -14.41
CA ASN A 184 9.02 -14.38 -14.08
C ASN A 184 7.49 -14.19 -14.04
N ASP A 185 7.03 -12.96 -13.88
CA ASP A 185 5.61 -12.64 -13.82
C ASP A 185 4.91 -12.87 -15.17
N ILE A 186 3.93 -13.77 -15.15
CA ILE A 186 3.17 -14.13 -16.36
C ILE A 186 2.38 -12.94 -16.93
N GLU A 187 1.92 -12.02 -16.10
CA GLU A 187 1.21 -10.83 -16.56
C GLU A 187 2.12 -9.92 -17.37
N SER A 188 3.35 -9.67 -16.87
CA SER A 188 4.37 -8.88 -17.56
C SER A 188 4.80 -9.54 -18.88
N LEU A 189 4.97 -10.86 -18.89
CA LEU A 189 5.35 -11.61 -20.09
C LEU A 189 4.23 -11.62 -21.14
N ASN A 190 2.98 -11.80 -20.74
CA ASN A 190 1.83 -11.73 -21.65
C ASN A 190 1.67 -10.33 -22.23
N TYR A 191 1.78 -9.30 -21.37
CA TYR A 191 1.76 -7.91 -21.84
C TYR A 191 2.86 -7.66 -22.88
N ALA A 192 4.10 -8.05 -22.59
CA ALA A 192 5.21 -7.85 -23.52
C ALA A 192 4.93 -8.52 -24.87
N LYS A 193 4.45 -9.77 -24.87
CA LYS A 193 4.10 -10.50 -26.09
C LYS A 193 3.05 -9.75 -26.90
N GLU A 194 1.93 -9.38 -26.28
CA GLU A 194 0.82 -8.69 -26.95
C GLU A 194 1.22 -7.31 -27.49
N ALA A 195 1.97 -6.53 -26.69
CA ALA A 195 2.40 -5.20 -27.09
C ALA A 195 3.38 -5.24 -28.28
N LEU A 196 4.35 -6.18 -28.26
CA LEU A 196 5.27 -6.36 -29.37
C LEU A 196 4.58 -6.85 -30.63
N GLU A 197 3.62 -7.78 -30.54
CA GLU A 197 2.78 -8.22 -31.67
C GLU A 197 1.95 -7.06 -32.26
N LYS A 198 1.55 -6.10 -31.44
CA LYS A 198 0.86 -4.86 -31.86
C LYS A 198 1.80 -3.76 -32.38
N GLY A 199 3.12 -4.04 -32.43
CA GLY A 199 4.12 -3.14 -33.00
C GLY A 199 4.75 -2.15 -32.01
N ALA A 200 4.55 -2.31 -30.70
CA ALA A 200 5.27 -1.52 -29.70
C ALA A 200 6.79 -1.82 -29.75
N SER A 201 7.64 -0.82 -29.44
CA SER A 201 9.06 -1.07 -29.32
C SER A 201 9.39 -1.82 -28.01
N LEU A 202 10.42 -2.66 -28.06
CA LEU A 202 10.90 -3.39 -26.87
C LEU A 202 11.31 -2.41 -25.75
N GLU A 203 11.89 -1.27 -26.11
CA GLU A 203 12.30 -0.23 -25.15
C GLU A 203 11.11 0.30 -24.36
N ARG A 204 10.00 0.65 -25.06
CA ARG A 204 8.76 1.09 -24.41
C ARG A 204 8.18 0.02 -23.51
N VAL A 205 8.10 -1.22 -23.99
CA VAL A 205 7.57 -2.35 -23.22
C VAL A 205 8.38 -2.57 -21.95
N MET A 206 9.71 -2.59 -22.06
CA MET A 206 10.59 -2.75 -20.91
C MET A 206 10.52 -1.58 -19.94
N ASP A 207 10.35 -0.35 -20.44
CA ASP A 207 10.15 0.82 -19.58
C ASP A 207 8.87 0.67 -18.73
N GLN A 208 7.76 0.32 -19.36
CA GLN A 208 6.49 0.09 -18.66
C GLN A 208 6.59 -1.04 -17.64
N ILE A 209 7.25 -2.15 -17.95
CA ILE A 209 7.45 -3.26 -17.01
C ILE A 209 8.34 -2.85 -15.82
N ARG A 210 9.41 -2.10 -16.07
CA ARG A 210 10.26 -1.55 -14.99
C ARG A 210 9.47 -0.67 -14.04
N GLN A 211 8.47 0.05 -14.52
CA GLN A 211 7.67 0.95 -13.67
C GLN A 211 6.59 0.19 -12.89
N VAL A 212 5.76 -0.61 -13.56
CA VAL A 212 4.54 -1.16 -12.95
C VAL A 212 4.48 -2.69 -12.88
N GLY A 213 5.49 -3.40 -13.35
CA GLY A 213 5.52 -4.88 -13.30
C GLY A 213 5.60 -5.43 -11.87
N ARG A 214 4.89 -6.53 -11.63
CA ARG A 214 4.78 -7.15 -10.29
C ARG A 214 6.09 -7.72 -9.77
N ASP A 215 7.00 -8.16 -10.64
CA ASP A 215 8.29 -8.71 -10.24
C ASP A 215 9.15 -7.70 -9.45
N ASN A 216 8.89 -6.39 -9.57
CA ASN A 216 9.54 -5.37 -8.74
C ASN A 216 9.35 -5.60 -7.24
N ALA A 217 8.17 -6.06 -6.84
CA ALA A 217 7.86 -6.37 -5.43
C ALA A 217 8.41 -7.72 -4.98
N ARG A 218 8.77 -8.61 -5.93
CA ARG A 218 9.12 -10.02 -5.68
C ARG A 218 10.61 -10.30 -5.72
N THR A 219 11.44 -9.28 -5.95
CA THR A 219 12.91 -9.40 -5.85
C THR A 219 13.30 -9.82 -4.44
N PRO A 220 14.43 -10.55 -4.28
CA PRO A 220 14.90 -10.97 -2.97
C PRO A 220 15.02 -9.82 -1.97
N MET A 221 14.62 -10.07 -0.72
CA MET A 221 14.84 -9.14 0.38
C MET A 221 16.34 -8.89 0.57
N GLN A 222 16.71 -7.63 0.78
CA GLN A 222 18.09 -7.18 0.91
C GLN A 222 18.49 -7.16 2.38
N TRP A 223 19.13 -8.24 2.85
CA TRP A 223 19.52 -8.38 4.26
C TRP A 223 20.85 -7.72 4.59
N ASP A 224 21.85 -7.89 3.73
CA ASP A 224 23.20 -7.36 3.93
C ASP A 224 23.92 -7.16 2.58
N ALA A 225 25.18 -6.74 2.62
CA ALA A 225 26.02 -6.51 1.43
C ALA A 225 26.75 -7.77 0.92
N SER A 226 26.43 -8.97 1.44
CA SER A 226 27.03 -10.22 0.99
C SER A 226 26.38 -10.75 -0.29
N LYS A 227 26.89 -11.88 -0.82
CA LYS A 227 26.36 -12.55 -2.01
C LYS A 227 24.84 -12.73 -1.91
N ASN A 228 24.12 -12.38 -2.99
CA ASN A 228 22.67 -12.42 -3.06
C ASN A 228 21.98 -11.59 -1.98
N ALA A 229 22.61 -10.50 -1.54
CA ALA A 229 22.10 -9.64 -0.47
C ALA A 229 21.82 -10.39 0.85
N GLY A 230 22.57 -11.43 1.17
CA GLY A 230 22.32 -12.29 2.31
C GLY A 230 21.05 -13.15 2.23
N PHE A 231 20.31 -13.07 1.13
CA PHE A 231 19.03 -13.76 0.96
C PHE A 231 19.19 -15.27 0.74
N SER A 232 20.23 -15.69 0.00
CA SER A 232 20.44 -17.09 -0.36
C SER A 232 21.91 -17.40 -0.57
N THR A 233 22.32 -18.60 -0.17
CA THR A 233 23.64 -19.17 -0.45
C THR A 233 23.74 -19.81 -1.84
N SER A 234 22.64 -19.93 -2.57
CA SER A 234 22.59 -20.48 -3.94
C SER A 234 23.42 -19.63 -4.92
N ASP A 235 23.83 -20.24 -6.04
CA ASP A 235 24.50 -19.49 -7.11
C ASP A 235 23.55 -18.56 -7.86
N LYS A 236 22.27 -18.89 -7.91
CA LYS A 236 21.22 -18.07 -8.52
C LYS A 236 20.02 -17.95 -7.59
N THR A 237 19.42 -16.77 -7.57
CA THR A 237 18.12 -16.50 -6.96
C THR A 237 17.01 -16.67 -8.01
N TRP A 238 15.78 -16.88 -7.56
CA TRP A 238 14.60 -17.00 -8.43
C TRP A 238 14.41 -15.75 -9.31
N LEU A 239 14.35 -14.57 -8.70
CA LEU A 239 14.45 -13.28 -9.38
C LEU A 239 15.81 -12.66 -9.08
N PRO A 240 16.31 -11.77 -9.92
CA PRO A 240 17.60 -11.12 -9.68
C PRO A 240 17.55 -10.22 -8.43
N VAL A 241 18.67 -10.14 -7.73
CA VAL A 241 18.86 -9.22 -6.60
C VAL A 241 19.06 -7.81 -7.13
N ASN A 242 18.35 -6.83 -6.57
CA ASN A 242 18.51 -5.44 -6.98
C ASN A 242 19.96 -4.98 -6.73
N PRO A 243 20.65 -4.42 -7.73
CA PRO A 243 22.08 -4.08 -7.61
C PRO A 243 22.38 -3.05 -6.53
N ASN A 244 21.38 -2.31 -6.05
CA ASN A 244 21.54 -1.34 -4.97
C ASN A 244 21.60 -1.97 -3.57
N TYR A 245 21.60 -3.30 -3.45
CA TYR A 245 21.65 -4.00 -2.16
C TYR A 245 22.92 -3.69 -1.35
N MET A 246 23.98 -3.25 -2.00
CA MET A 246 25.21 -2.84 -1.32
C MET A 246 24.99 -1.67 -0.37
N ASP A 247 24.04 -0.77 -0.71
CA ASP A 247 23.74 0.44 0.06
C ASP A 247 22.39 0.34 0.77
N ILE A 248 21.41 -0.33 0.16
CA ILE A 248 20.04 -0.48 0.67
C ILE A 248 19.85 -1.91 1.18
N ASN A 249 20.05 -2.12 2.47
CA ASN A 249 19.86 -3.42 3.12
C ASN A 249 19.54 -3.26 4.61
N VAL A 250 19.11 -4.35 5.22
CA VAL A 250 18.70 -4.37 6.63
C VAL A 250 19.89 -4.05 7.57
N GLU A 251 21.08 -4.61 7.29
CA GLU A 251 22.27 -4.37 8.13
C GLU A 251 22.63 -2.88 8.16
N SER A 252 22.67 -2.22 7.01
CA SER A 252 22.92 -0.78 6.89
C SER A 252 21.82 0.05 7.56
N ALA A 253 20.54 -0.35 7.41
CA ALA A 253 19.42 0.33 8.03
C ALA A 253 19.49 0.25 9.57
N LEU A 254 19.85 -0.90 10.13
CA LEU A 254 20.02 -1.09 11.58
C LEU A 254 21.22 -0.34 12.14
N ALA A 255 22.27 -0.14 11.35
CA ALA A 255 23.45 0.61 11.75
C ALA A 255 23.24 2.13 11.80
N ASN A 256 22.19 2.64 11.15
CA ASN A 256 21.88 4.08 11.08
C ASN A 256 20.62 4.40 11.91
N PRO A 257 20.74 5.06 13.09
CA PRO A 257 19.58 5.43 13.91
C PRO A 257 18.57 6.35 13.23
N GLU A 258 19.01 7.08 12.19
CA GLU A 258 18.16 7.96 11.41
C GLU A 258 17.57 7.27 10.16
N SER A 259 17.69 5.96 10.03
CA SER A 259 17.18 5.22 8.88
C SER A 259 15.65 5.18 8.80
N ILE A 260 15.14 4.78 7.65
CA ILE A 260 13.71 4.52 7.41
C ILE A 260 13.18 3.48 8.41
N PHE A 261 13.98 2.44 8.71
CA PHE A 261 13.63 1.36 9.64
C PHE A 261 13.20 1.88 11.01
N TYR A 262 13.96 2.80 11.60
CA TYR A 262 13.62 3.35 12.92
C TYR A 262 12.41 4.28 12.89
N THR A 263 12.10 4.89 11.74
CA THR A 263 10.83 5.60 11.55
C THR A 263 9.64 4.62 11.59
N TYR A 264 9.73 3.50 10.87
CA TYR A 264 8.69 2.46 10.95
C TYR A 264 8.57 1.86 12.35
N GLN A 265 9.69 1.59 13.01
CA GLN A 265 9.69 1.08 14.39
C GLN A 265 8.94 2.05 15.34
N LYS A 266 9.24 3.35 15.26
CA LYS A 266 8.54 4.39 16.05
C LYS A 266 7.05 4.47 15.72
N LEU A 267 6.67 4.41 14.45
CA LEU A 267 5.27 4.40 14.03
C LEU A 267 4.51 3.18 14.55
N VAL A 268 5.12 2.01 14.53
CA VAL A 268 4.54 0.78 15.10
C VAL A 268 4.40 0.90 16.63
N GLU A 269 5.39 1.46 17.31
CA GLU A 269 5.34 1.70 18.75
C GLU A 269 4.22 2.69 19.13
N LEU A 270 4.10 3.79 18.40
CA LEU A 270 3.00 4.75 18.59
C LEU A 270 1.63 4.06 18.45
N ARG A 271 1.47 3.20 17.45
CA ARG A 271 0.21 2.46 17.26
C ARG A 271 -0.11 1.47 18.36
N LYS A 272 0.90 0.95 19.05
CA LYS A 272 0.71 0.05 20.21
C LYS A 272 0.40 0.80 21.51
N THR A 273 0.78 2.05 21.61
CA THR A 273 0.77 2.82 22.87
C THR A 273 -0.20 4.00 22.86
N GLN A 274 -0.73 4.39 21.70
CA GLN A 274 -1.54 5.59 21.53
C GLN A 274 -2.94 5.25 21.00
N ASP A 275 -3.93 5.29 21.86
CA ASP A 275 -5.34 4.96 21.54
C ASP A 275 -5.95 5.93 20.50
N TRP A 276 -5.49 7.19 20.44
CA TRP A 276 -5.98 8.14 19.47
C TRP A 276 -5.80 7.70 18.00
N LEU A 277 -4.85 6.84 17.72
CA LEU A 277 -4.66 6.27 16.37
C LEU A 277 -5.82 5.38 15.94
N VAL A 278 -6.59 4.86 16.91
CA VAL A 278 -7.83 4.11 16.70
C VAL A 278 -9.05 5.03 16.79
N ASP A 279 -9.16 5.82 17.87
CA ASP A 279 -10.42 6.46 18.27
C ASP A 279 -10.60 7.88 17.71
N ALA A 280 -9.50 8.57 17.35
CA ALA A 280 -9.59 9.96 16.91
C ALA A 280 -10.30 10.12 15.56
N ASP A 281 -11.07 11.18 15.43
CA ASP A 281 -11.67 11.59 14.16
C ASP A 281 -10.60 12.07 13.17
N PHE A 282 -10.94 12.07 11.90
CA PHE A 282 -10.07 12.55 10.83
C PHE A 282 -10.62 13.85 10.23
N GLU A 283 -9.75 14.84 10.08
CA GLU A 283 -10.08 16.12 9.45
C GLU A 283 -8.97 16.47 8.44
N LEU A 284 -9.31 16.50 7.15
CA LEU A 284 -8.38 16.93 6.10
C LEU A 284 -8.22 18.45 6.17
N LEU A 285 -7.00 18.95 6.13
CA LEU A 285 -6.71 20.38 6.04
C LEU A 285 -6.55 20.84 4.60
N GLU A 286 -7.01 22.05 4.32
CA GLU A 286 -6.78 22.69 3.03
C GLU A 286 -5.32 23.13 2.93
N THR A 287 -4.63 22.63 1.90
CA THR A 287 -3.20 22.88 1.65
C THR A 287 -2.92 22.90 0.14
N THR A 288 -1.71 23.27 -0.22
CA THR A 288 -1.26 23.23 -1.63
C THR A 288 -1.28 21.80 -2.20
N ASP A 289 -1.13 21.67 -3.50
CA ASP A 289 -0.97 20.39 -4.22
C ASP A 289 0.37 19.66 -3.94
N LYS A 290 1.22 20.21 -3.07
CA LYS A 290 2.52 19.65 -2.66
C LYS A 290 2.51 19.15 -1.22
N VAL A 291 1.57 19.60 -0.40
CA VAL A 291 1.49 19.29 1.01
C VAL A 291 0.23 18.51 1.31
N PHE A 292 0.35 17.38 1.98
CA PHE A 292 -0.78 16.65 2.56
C PHE A 292 -0.78 16.90 4.07
N ALA A 293 -1.84 17.51 4.58
CA ALA A 293 -1.99 17.73 6.02
C ALA A 293 -3.38 17.33 6.51
N TYR A 294 -3.41 16.73 7.69
CA TYR A 294 -4.66 16.36 8.35
C TYR A 294 -4.52 16.40 9.88
N ILE A 295 -5.63 16.47 10.54
CA ILE A 295 -5.72 16.39 12.00
C ILE A 295 -6.41 15.08 12.37
N ARG A 296 -5.88 14.43 13.42
CA ARG A 296 -6.57 13.39 14.18
C ARG A 296 -7.03 14.02 15.49
N LYS A 297 -8.33 14.02 15.74
CA LYS A 297 -8.94 14.78 16.85
C LYS A 297 -9.66 13.86 17.83
N THR A 298 -9.27 13.92 19.08
CA THR A 298 -10.00 13.35 20.21
C THR A 298 -10.78 14.45 20.92
N LYS A 299 -11.47 14.07 21.98
CA LYS A 299 -12.21 15.02 22.82
C LYS A 299 -11.29 16.06 23.51
N ASP A 300 -10.07 15.64 23.83
CA ASP A 300 -9.14 16.39 24.68
C ASP A 300 -7.86 16.84 23.96
N SER A 301 -7.60 16.32 22.78
CA SER A 301 -6.32 16.54 22.06
C SER A 301 -6.51 16.52 20.55
N SER A 302 -5.63 17.24 19.85
CA SER A 302 -5.54 17.22 18.40
C SER A 302 -4.11 16.91 17.98
N TYR A 303 -3.96 16.03 16.99
CA TYR A 303 -2.67 15.58 16.46
C TYR A 303 -2.57 15.99 15.00
N LEU A 304 -1.69 16.93 14.70
CA LEU A 304 -1.46 17.41 13.35
C LEU A 304 -0.41 16.55 12.67
N VAL A 305 -0.73 16.10 11.47
CA VAL A 305 0.20 15.41 10.55
C VAL A 305 0.36 16.27 9.31
N VAL A 306 1.61 16.63 8.99
CA VAL A 306 1.95 17.42 7.82
C VAL A 306 3.05 16.73 7.05
N VAL A 307 2.83 16.51 5.77
CA VAL A 307 3.80 15.83 4.90
C VAL A 307 3.99 16.63 3.62
N ASN A 308 5.24 16.99 3.34
CA ASN A 308 5.65 17.54 2.07
C ASN A 308 5.93 16.40 1.07
N LEU A 309 5.14 16.34 0.01
CA LEU A 309 5.25 15.34 -1.06
C LEU A 309 5.93 15.90 -2.33
N SER A 310 6.79 16.90 -2.15
CA SER A 310 7.59 17.50 -3.22
C SER A 310 9.08 17.52 -2.88
N ASP A 311 9.89 17.81 -3.88
CA ASP A 311 11.35 18.00 -3.77
C ASP A 311 11.77 19.44 -3.38
N GLN A 312 10.78 20.31 -3.14
CA GLN A 312 10.98 21.70 -2.78
C GLN A 312 10.51 21.96 -1.35
N GLU A 313 11.13 22.94 -0.68
CA GLU A 313 10.62 23.44 0.60
C GLU A 313 9.22 24.03 0.43
N GLN A 314 8.34 23.73 1.38
CA GLN A 314 6.96 24.22 1.39
C GLN A 314 6.67 24.94 2.70
N ASP A 315 6.05 26.11 2.60
CA ASP A 315 5.53 26.80 3.77
C ASP A 315 4.22 26.19 4.22
N PHE A 316 4.11 25.89 5.50
CA PHE A 316 2.88 25.46 6.14
C PHE A 316 2.67 26.25 7.42
N CYS A 317 1.49 26.83 7.57
CA CYS A 317 1.12 27.60 8.76
C CYS A 317 -0.17 27.03 9.35
N TYR A 318 -0.14 26.72 10.63
CA TYR A 318 -1.33 26.32 11.40
C TYR A 318 -1.27 26.95 12.78
N ASP A 319 -2.37 27.50 13.25
CA ASP A 319 -2.44 28.20 14.52
C ASP A 319 -2.68 27.20 15.67
N PHE A 320 -1.72 27.14 16.60
CA PHE A 320 -1.79 26.31 17.78
C PHE A 320 -1.76 27.15 19.05
N GLU A 321 -2.60 26.84 20.00
CA GLU A 321 -2.47 27.38 21.37
C GLU A 321 -1.25 26.77 22.09
N ARG A 322 -0.99 25.49 21.90
CA ARG A 322 0.20 24.74 22.37
C ARG A 322 0.49 23.58 21.42
N ALA A 323 1.75 23.36 21.08
CA ALA A 323 2.19 22.24 20.28
C ALA A 323 3.42 21.57 20.89
N GLU A 324 3.44 20.23 20.82
CA GLU A 324 4.62 19.39 21.09
C GLU A 324 4.88 18.52 19.87
N VAL A 325 6.15 18.32 19.53
CA VAL A 325 6.55 17.39 18.44
C VAL A 325 6.71 16.00 19.05
N VAL A 326 6.04 15.03 18.47
CA VAL A 326 6.03 13.62 18.91
C VAL A 326 7.01 12.77 18.11
#